data_4374bb00741a78cf032f494d7011d8f3
#
_entry.id   4374bb00741a78cf032f494d7011d8f3
#
_cell.length_a   1.000
_cell.length_b   1.000
_cell.length_c   1.000
_cell.angle_alpha   90.00
_cell.angle_beta   90.00
_cell.angle_gamma   90.00
#
_symmetry.space_group_name_H-M   'P 1'
#
loop_
_entity.id
_entity.type
_entity.pdbx_description
1 polymer ?
#
loop_
_entity_poly.entity_id
_entity_poly.type
_entity_poly.pdbx_seq_one_letter_code
_entity_poly.pdbx_strand_id
1 'polypeptide(L)'
;MAEGSDPFEKMGGRNVENEYRLEMKGISKSFGGVKALTDVDLCVKKGEVHALIGENGAGKSTLMKILSGAYQKDAGEIRIDGEQVKIEVPKDAKDLGVAVIYQEFMLAPDLTVAENIFIDRLSQGRLINWKQLNKNAEEELVKLGFGDIKPTTPVRNLSVAYQQVVEICKCLKRNAKILVLDEPTAVLTFNEIEKLFQIIERLKEQGTSIIYISHRLEEIFRLSQHITVLKDGTFVDTVATDTIDKQKLVNMMVGRDMTQMFPKRSAGIKDVVLEVKNLSAGSMVKNVSFQVSAGEVLGFSGLVGSGRTETMRAIFGIDRKEKGEIIYFGEHIDFKDPKEAIQHGFGLLPEDRKQQGLLLEQSIRVNATLTILNKITNKFGVINHAKEKKYVQELLKKISTKYGSTEDNANSLSGGNQQKIALAKWIAADCKCVVFDEPTRGVDVGAKTEIYRIINQLAEKGVAVIMISSEMNEVIGMCDRVIIMRQGEITGELKQHELAEQNLIKYAMGVE
;
A
#
# COMPACT_ATOMS: atom_id res chain seq x y z
N MET A 1 -9.33 -40.64 -4.97
CA MET A 1 -8.80 -40.69 -3.61
C MET A 1 -7.30 -40.68 -3.72
N ALA A 2 -6.68 -39.54 -3.61
CA ALA A 2 -5.24 -39.41 -3.49
C ALA A 2 -5.00 -38.91 -2.07
N GLU A 3 -4.34 -39.74 -1.29
CA GLU A 3 -3.95 -39.46 0.09
C GLU A 3 -3.04 -38.26 0.12
N GLY A 4 -3.47 -37.23 0.81
CA GLY A 4 -2.66 -36.05 1.11
C GLY A 4 -1.55 -36.45 2.06
N SER A 5 -0.36 -36.61 1.54
CA SER A 5 0.85 -36.79 2.34
C SER A 5 1.17 -35.46 3.03
N ASP A 6 1.20 -35.48 4.36
CA ASP A 6 1.67 -34.39 5.23
C ASP A 6 3.05 -33.90 4.73
N PRO A 7 3.22 -32.64 4.31
CA PRO A 7 4.50 -32.12 3.83
C PRO A 7 5.60 -32.17 4.90
N PHE A 8 5.27 -32.41 6.17
CA PHE A 8 6.18 -32.46 7.31
C PHE A 8 6.69 -33.87 7.65
N GLU A 9 6.12 -34.96 7.09
CA GLU A 9 6.59 -36.34 7.31
C GLU A 9 7.87 -36.73 6.52
N LYS A 10 8.32 -35.91 5.56
CA LYS A 10 9.49 -36.22 4.72
C LYS A 10 10.84 -35.79 5.27
N MET A 11 10.91 -35.17 6.44
CA MET A 11 12.18 -34.87 7.10
C MET A 11 12.46 -35.84 8.25
N GLY A 12 13.28 -36.83 7.96
CA GLY A 12 13.60 -37.96 8.84
C GLY A 12 14.07 -37.58 10.24
N GLY A 13 13.48 -38.23 11.20
CA GLY A 13 13.81 -38.52 12.58
C GLY A 13 15.10 -37.94 13.21
N ARG A 14 15.03 -36.69 13.65
CA ARG A 14 15.85 -36.16 14.75
C ARG A 14 14.94 -35.21 15.51
N ASN A 15 15.04 -35.18 16.85
CA ASN A 15 14.23 -34.37 17.76
C ASN A 15 13.83 -33.00 17.20
N VAL A 16 12.69 -32.92 16.49
CA VAL A 16 12.21 -31.75 15.74
C VAL A 16 11.42 -30.81 16.64
N GLU A 17 11.07 -31.24 17.86
CA GLU A 17 10.16 -30.51 18.74
C GLU A 17 10.67 -29.17 19.25
N ASN A 18 11.93 -28.81 19.04
CA ASN A 18 12.52 -27.56 19.59
C ASN A 18 13.04 -26.57 18.52
N GLU A 19 12.79 -26.79 17.24
CA GLU A 19 13.27 -25.93 16.15
C GLU A 19 12.39 -24.69 15.95
N TYR A 20 11.08 -24.83 16.22
CA TYR A 20 10.12 -23.74 16.02
C TYR A 20 9.98 -22.85 17.27
N ARG A 21 9.93 -21.53 17.01
CA ARG A 21 9.55 -20.53 18.01
C ARG A 21 8.05 -20.44 18.16
N LEU A 22 7.34 -20.48 17.03
CA LEU A 22 5.88 -20.38 16.94
C LEU A 22 5.34 -21.47 16.04
N GLU A 23 4.31 -22.14 16.49
CA GLU A 23 3.47 -23.00 15.67
C GLU A 23 1.99 -22.60 15.88
N MET A 24 1.32 -22.22 14.82
CA MET A 24 -0.12 -22.05 14.78
C MET A 24 -0.66 -23.11 13.81
N LYS A 25 -1.50 -24.02 14.28
CA LYS A 25 -2.01 -25.15 13.49
C LYS A 25 -3.53 -25.18 13.46
N GLY A 26 -4.12 -25.35 12.29
CA GLY A 26 -5.56 -25.48 12.10
C GLY A 26 -6.35 -24.22 12.50
N ILE A 27 -5.76 -23.03 12.45
CA ILE A 27 -6.39 -21.80 12.94
C ILE A 27 -7.59 -21.43 12.08
N SER A 28 -8.75 -21.35 12.70
CA SER A 28 -10.00 -20.95 12.05
C SER A 28 -10.66 -19.79 12.78
N LYS A 29 -11.27 -18.85 12.01
CA LYS A 29 -11.98 -17.68 12.53
C LYS A 29 -13.10 -17.25 11.60
N SER A 30 -14.27 -16.98 12.18
CA SER A 30 -15.44 -16.44 11.48
C SER A 30 -15.95 -15.16 12.13
N PHE A 31 -16.49 -14.25 11.35
CA PHE A 31 -17.15 -13.02 11.78
C PHE A 31 -18.51 -12.91 11.10
N GLY A 32 -19.60 -12.88 11.88
CA GLY A 32 -20.95 -12.69 11.34
C GLY A 32 -21.32 -13.66 10.20
N GLY A 33 -20.83 -14.92 10.28
CA GLY A 33 -21.05 -15.94 9.24
C GLY A 33 -20.04 -15.94 8.08
N VAL A 34 -19.16 -14.95 8.00
CA VAL A 34 -18.08 -14.91 6.99
C VAL A 34 -16.83 -15.56 7.58
N LYS A 35 -16.31 -16.59 6.90
CA LYS A 35 -15.05 -17.27 7.27
C LYS A 35 -13.87 -16.38 6.88
N ALA A 36 -13.17 -15.85 7.89
CA ALA A 36 -11.97 -15.04 7.68
C ALA A 36 -10.71 -15.89 7.65
N LEU A 37 -10.67 -17.01 8.37
CA LEU A 37 -9.61 -18.03 8.32
C LEU A 37 -10.26 -19.40 8.39
N THR A 38 -9.71 -20.34 7.62
CA THR A 38 -10.14 -21.72 7.60
C THR A 38 -8.91 -22.61 7.56
N ASP A 39 -8.65 -23.35 8.64
CA ASP A 39 -7.59 -24.35 8.75
C ASP A 39 -6.21 -23.83 8.33
N VAL A 40 -5.79 -22.72 8.93
CA VAL A 40 -4.54 -22.02 8.56
C VAL A 40 -3.41 -22.48 9.46
N ASP A 41 -2.28 -22.83 8.84
CA ASP A 41 -1.02 -23.17 9.49
C ASP A 41 0.01 -22.06 9.30
N LEU A 42 0.80 -21.80 10.36
CA LEU A 42 1.96 -20.91 10.33
C LEU A 42 3.00 -21.43 11.33
N CYS A 43 4.17 -21.81 10.82
CA CYS A 43 5.30 -22.27 11.64
C CYS A 43 6.50 -21.35 11.42
N VAL A 44 7.06 -20.79 12.50
CA VAL A 44 8.19 -19.84 12.46
C VAL A 44 9.34 -20.42 13.30
N LYS A 45 10.54 -20.53 12.70
CA LYS A 45 11.73 -21.04 13.39
C LYS A 45 12.34 -20.01 14.34
N LYS A 46 13.16 -20.48 15.25
CA LYS A 46 13.89 -19.60 16.18
C LYS A 46 14.90 -18.74 15.42
N GLY A 47 14.87 -17.42 15.64
CA GLY A 47 15.83 -16.48 15.05
C GLY A 47 15.75 -16.38 13.52
N GLU A 48 14.58 -16.61 12.92
CA GLU A 48 14.37 -16.37 11.49
C GLU A 48 13.49 -15.15 11.23
N VAL A 49 13.61 -14.60 10.04
CA VAL A 49 12.62 -13.71 9.45
C VAL A 49 11.72 -14.56 8.55
N HIS A 50 10.48 -14.72 8.95
CA HIS A 50 9.45 -15.47 8.24
C HIS A 50 8.48 -14.51 7.58
N ALA A 51 8.37 -14.55 6.27
CA ALA A 51 7.42 -13.71 5.56
C ALA A 51 6.01 -14.33 5.58
N LEU A 52 5.00 -13.51 5.85
CA LEU A 52 3.59 -13.88 5.70
C LEU A 52 2.96 -13.02 4.61
N ILE A 53 2.63 -13.63 3.48
CA ILE A 53 2.14 -12.93 2.31
C ILE A 53 0.77 -13.43 1.86
N GLY A 54 0.12 -12.67 0.99
CA GLY A 54 -1.21 -12.95 0.43
C GLY A 54 -1.90 -11.65 0.03
N GLU A 55 -2.97 -11.73 -0.73
CA GLU A 55 -3.76 -10.56 -1.12
C GLU A 55 -4.42 -9.87 0.10
N ASN A 56 -4.92 -8.65 -0.10
CA ASN A 56 -5.74 -7.98 0.92
C ASN A 56 -7.03 -8.80 1.13
N GLY A 57 -7.32 -9.10 2.40
CA GLY A 57 -8.42 -10.02 2.73
C GLY A 57 -8.03 -11.49 2.82
N ALA A 58 -6.77 -11.88 2.51
CA ALA A 58 -6.29 -13.24 2.64
C ALA A 58 -6.19 -13.76 4.09
N GLY A 59 -6.52 -12.94 5.09
CA GLY A 59 -6.55 -13.35 6.49
C GLY A 59 -5.30 -13.02 7.30
N LYS A 60 -4.23 -12.45 6.71
CA LYS A 60 -2.96 -12.13 7.39
C LYS A 60 -3.16 -11.36 8.70
N SER A 61 -3.80 -10.20 8.63
CA SER A 61 -4.04 -9.35 9.80
C SER A 61 -4.98 -10.02 10.82
N THR A 62 -5.91 -10.88 10.39
CA THR A 62 -6.75 -11.67 11.30
C THR A 62 -5.92 -12.71 12.06
N LEU A 63 -5.01 -13.40 11.37
CA LEU A 63 -4.10 -14.37 11.99
C LEU A 63 -3.19 -13.68 13.01
N MET A 64 -2.65 -12.51 12.69
CA MET A 64 -1.81 -11.74 13.62
C MET A 64 -2.60 -11.15 14.80
N LYS A 65 -3.86 -10.76 14.59
CA LYS A 65 -4.75 -10.34 15.68
C LYS A 65 -5.12 -11.49 16.62
N ILE A 66 -5.16 -12.72 16.12
CA ILE A 66 -5.30 -13.92 16.98
C ILE A 66 -4.01 -14.13 17.78
N LEU A 67 -2.84 -14.07 17.15
CA LEU A 67 -1.56 -14.22 17.83
C LEU A 67 -1.32 -13.13 18.88
N SER A 68 -1.79 -11.90 18.63
CA SER A 68 -1.70 -10.78 19.58
C SER A 68 -2.76 -10.81 20.68
N GLY A 69 -3.71 -11.74 20.64
CA GLY A 69 -4.83 -11.80 21.62
C GLY A 69 -5.91 -10.74 21.42
N ALA A 70 -5.86 -9.97 20.33
CA ALA A 70 -6.93 -9.03 19.98
C ALA A 70 -8.19 -9.73 19.48
N TYR A 71 -8.07 -10.92 18.88
CA TYR A 71 -9.16 -11.79 18.51
C TYR A 71 -8.94 -13.19 19.09
N GLN A 72 -10.03 -13.86 19.49
CA GLN A 72 -10.01 -15.26 19.86
C GLN A 72 -10.19 -16.12 18.60
N LYS A 73 -9.43 -17.20 18.48
CA LYS A 73 -9.63 -18.23 17.44
C LYS A 73 -10.89 -19.04 17.74
N ASP A 74 -11.53 -19.55 16.69
CA ASP A 74 -12.68 -20.44 16.83
C ASP A 74 -12.23 -21.91 16.90
N ALA A 75 -11.10 -22.27 16.23
CA ALA A 75 -10.49 -23.59 16.25
C ALA A 75 -8.96 -23.51 16.06
N GLY A 76 -8.28 -24.64 16.22
CA GLY A 76 -6.83 -24.77 16.09
C GLY A 76 -6.07 -24.61 17.40
N GLU A 77 -4.75 -24.74 17.35
CA GLU A 77 -3.84 -24.61 18.50
C GLU A 77 -2.67 -23.66 18.22
N ILE A 78 -2.13 -23.11 19.28
CA ILE A 78 -0.93 -22.25 19.24
C ILE A 78 0.09 -22.82 20.20
N ARG A 79 1.34 -22.99 19.72
CA ARG A 79 2.47 -23.38 20.54
C ARG A 79 3.59 -22.34 20.42
N ILE A 80 4.23 -22.03 21.54
CA ILE A 80 5.40 -21.16 21.61
C ILE A 80 6.51 -21.93 22.32
N ASP A 81 7.69 -22.01 21.72
CA ASP A 81 8.81 -22.83 22.19
C ASP A 81 8.45 -24.32 22.42
N GLY A 82 7.48 -24.85 21.65
CA GLY A 82 6.97 -26.22 21.75
C GLY A 82 5.85 -26.42 22.79
N GLU A 83 5.59 -25.44 23.67
CA GLU A 83 4.53 -25.49 24.67
C GLU A 83 3.21 -24.96 24.13
N GLN A 84 2.13 -25.72 24.32
CA GLN A 84 0.81 -25.25 23.95
C GLN A 84 0.36 -24.11 24.86
N VAL A 85 -0.02 -22.98 24.24
CA VAL A 85 -0.41 -21.76 24.96
C VAL A 85 -1.84 -21.34 24.63
N LYS A 86 -2.44 -20.65 25.59
CA LYS A 86 -3.77 -20.04 25.43
C LYS A 86 -3.62 -18.53 25.44
N ILE A 87 -4.01 -17.88 24.34
CA ILE A 87 -3.98 -16.43 24.19
C ILE A 87 -5.43 -15.97 24.06
N GLU A 88 -5.96 -15.36 25.11
CA GLU A 88 -7.35 -14.85 25.15
C GLU A 88 -7.41 -13.34 25.09
N VAL A 89 -6.42 -12.67 25.64
CA VAL A 89 -6.31 -11.20 25.70
C VAL A 89 -4.90 -10.74 25.32
N PRO A 90 -4.71 -9.48 24.91
CA PRO A 90 -3.40 -8.97 24.52
C PRO A 90 -2.31 -9.06 25.59
N LYS A 91 -2.72 -9.12 26.86
CA LYS A 91 -1.79 -9.33 27.98
C LYS A 91 -1.10 -10.70 27.91
N ASP A 92 -1.85 -11.75 27.57
CA ASP A 92 -1.31 -13.12 27.50
C ASP A 92 -0.24 -13.21 26.43
N ALA A 93 -0.50 -12.66 25.22
CA ALA A 93 0.47 -12.60 24.13
C ALA A 93 1.75 -11.87 24.55
N LYS A 94 1.59 -10.73 25.25
CA LYS A 94 2.70 -9.94 25.74
C LYS A 94 3.54 -10.69 26.79
N ASP A 95 2.89 -11.39 27.72
CA ASP A 95 3.58 -12.16 28.78
C ASP A 95 4.32 -13.37 28.18
N LEU A 96 3.87 -13.90 27.04
CA LEU A 96 4.54 -14.94 26.25
C LEU A 96 5.68 -14.41 25.34
N GLY A 97 5.89 -13.09 25.31
CA GLY A 97 6.94 -12.46 24.50
C GLY A 97 6.54 -12.22 23.03
N VAL A 98 5.24 -12.12 22.73
CA VAL A 98 4.75 -11.70 21.41
C VAL A 98 4.55 -10.20 21.38
N ALA A 99 5.15 -9.52 20.39
CA ALA A 99 4.96 -8.11 20.14
C ALA A 99 4.52 -7.90 18.68
N VAL A 100 3.54 -7.01 18.47
CA VAL A 100 3.02 -6.69 17.14
C VAL A 100 3.14 -5.20 16.91
N ILE A 101 3.80 -4.83 15.81
CA ILE A 101 3.84 -3.47 15.29
C ILE A 101 2.88 -3.43 14.11
N TYR A 102 1.80 -2.69 14.29
CA TYR A 102 0.77 -2.51 13.27
C TYR A 102 1.15 -1.41 12.29
N GLN A 103 0.47 -1.36 11.17
CA GLN A 103 0.63 -0.33 10.13
C GLN A 103 0.41 1.10 10.67
N GLU A 104 -0.49 1.26 11.66
CA GLU A 104 -0.69 2.53 12.38
C GLU A 104 0.07 2.50 13.70
N PHE A 105 0.83 3.56 14.00
CA PHE A 105 1.66 3.63 15.20
C PHE A 105 0.82 3.68 16.48
N MET A 106 1.21 2.86 17.45
CA MET A 106 0.60 2.81 18.78
C MET A 106 1.42 3.63 19.78
N LEU A 107 1.85 4.84 19.36
CA LEU A 107 2.60 5.79 20.16
C LEU A 107 1.71 6.94 20.65
N ALA A 108 2.00 7.46 21.84
CA ALA A 108 1.37 8.68 22.34
C ALA A 108 2.16 9.89 21.80
N PRO A 109 1.60 10.68 20.85
CA PRO A 109 2.36 11.70 20.11
C PRO A 109 2.86 12.84 20.99
N ASP A 110 2.13 13.17 22.06
CA ASP A 110 2.46 14.25 22.99
C ASP A 110 3.47 13.86 24.07
N LEU A 111 3.71 12.57 24.26
CA LEU A 111 4.71 12.06 25.18
C LEU A 111 6.10 12.02 24.52
N THR A 112 7.13 12.12 25.34
CA THR A 112 8.52 11.99 24.89
C THR A 112 8.86 10.57 24.44
N VAL A 113 9.96 10.41 23.73
CA VAL A 113 10.52 9.11 23.33
C VAL A 113 10.70 8.19 24.54
N ALA A 114 11.32 8.68 25.61
CA ALA A 114 11.53 7.89 26.83
C ALA A 114 10.22 7.45 27.48
N GLU A 115 9.23 8.33 27.53
CA GLU A 115 7.90 8.01 28.07
C GLU A 115 7.20 6.95 27.23
N ASN A 116 7.27 7.03 25.89
CA ASN A 116 6.70 6.01 25.02
C ASN A 116 7.37 4.65 25.18
N ILE A 117 8.71 4.60 25.20
CA ILE A 117 9.46 3.34 25.37
C ILE A 117 9.12 2.65 26.71
N PHE A 118 8.94 3.43 27.77
CA PHE A 118 8.70 2.92 29.13
C PHE A 118 7.28 3.14 29.65
N ILE A 119 6.30 3.34 28.76
CA ILE A 119 4.91 3.70 29.12
C ILE A 119 4.29 2.75 30.15
N ASP A 120 4.63 1.47 30.13
CA ASP A 120 4.15 0.47 31.10
C ASP A 120 4.66 0.73 32.53
N ARG A 121 5.80 1.40 32.68
CA ARG A 121 6.36 1.76 33.98
C ARG A 121 5.72 3.02 34.57
N LEU A 122 5.24 3.92 33.71
CA LEU A 122 4.60 5.15 34.14
C LEU A 122 3.27 4.88 34.88
N SER A 123 2.60 3.78 34.59
CA SER A 123 1.31 3.41 35.16
C SER A 123 1.39 2.72 36.55
N GLN A 124 2.61 2.44 37.08
CA GLN A 124 2.79 1.65 38.30
C GLN A 124 2.72 2.47 39.61
N GLY A 125 2.32 3.73 39.58
CA GLY A 125 2.07 4.56 40.76
C GLY A 125 3.28 4.87 41.66
N ARG A 126 4.52 4.63 41.17
CA ARG A 126 5.80 4.92 41.88
C ARG A 126 6.36 6.27 41.45
N LEU A 127 7.18 6.88 42.31
CA LEU A 127 7.96 8.07 41.94
C LEU A 127 8.88 7.74 40.75
N ILE A 128 8.78 8.52 39.68
CA ILE A 128 9.54 8.30 38.45
C ILE A 128 10.86 9.05 38.53
N ASN A 129 11.97 8.32 38.41
CA ASN A 129 13.29 8.92 38.23
C ASN A 129 13.49 9.24 36.74
N TRP A 130 13.11 10.44 36.31
CA TRP A 130 13.20 10.92 34.94
C TRP A 130 14.60 10.86 34.33
N LYS A 131 15.63 11.17 35.15
CA LYS A 131 17.03 11.12 34.71
C LYS A 131 17.43 9.68 34.34
N GLN A 132 17.03 8.71 35.15
CA GLN A 132 17.30 7.30 34.90
C GLN A 132 16.48 6.78 33.72
N LEU A 133 15.21 7.21 33.59
CA LEU A 133 14.33 6.83 32.47
C LEU A 133 14.93 7.28 31.13
N ASN A 134 15.37 8.55 31.05
CA ASN A 134 15.99 9.09 29.84
C ASN A 134 17.30 8.38 29.51
N LYS A 135 18.15 8.11 30.51
CA LYS A 135 19.39 7.37 30.31
C LYS A 135 19.14 5.95 29.78
N ASN A 136 18.18 5.25 30.35
CA ASN A 136 17.81 3.92 29.88
C ASN A 136 17.26 3.95 28.43
N ALA A 137 16.48 4.97 28.06
CA ALA A 137 15.98 5.15 26.69
C ALA A 137 17.13 5.41 25.70
N GLU A 138 18.08 6.24 26.08
CA GLU A 138 19.29 6.52 25.28
C GLU A 138 20.10 5.26 25.04
N GLU A 139 20.34 4.44 26.09
CA GLU A 139 21.04 3.17 25.97
C GLU A 139 20.36 2.20 25.00
N GLU A 140 19.02 2.11 25.01
CA GLU A 140 18.28 1.25 24.08
C GLU A 140 18.34 1.77 22.63
N LEU A 141 18.21 3.08 22.44
CA LEU A 141 18.33 3.70 21.11
C LEU A 141 19.73 3.50 20.54
N VAL A 142 20.78 3.66 21.35
CA VAL A 142 22.18 3.42 20.94
C VAL A 142 22.41 1.97 20.55
N LYS A 143 21.86 0.99 21.30
CA LYS A 143 21.94 -0.45 20.95
C LYS A 143 21.38 -0.76 19.57
N LEU A 144 20.32 -0.04 19.16
CA LEU A 144 19.73 -0.18 17.83
C LEU A 144 20.45 0.65 16.77
N GLY A 145 21.41 1.52 17.15
CA GLY A 145 22.15 2.38 16.25
C GLY A 145 21.49 3.74 15.98
N PHE A 146 20.58 4.19 16.87
CA PHE A 146 19.83 5.45 16.78
C PHE A 146 20.09 6.38 17.97
N GLY A 147 21.34 6.50 18.39
CA GLY A 147 21.76 7.40 19.47
C GLY A 147 21.59 8.89 19.15
N ASP A 148 21.25 9.25 17.91
CA ASP A 148 20.89 10.59 17.46
C ASP A 148 19.46 11.00 17.90
N ILE A 149 18.61 10.07 18.28
CA ILE A 149 17.26 10.35 18.81
C ILE A 149 17.36 10.75 20.28
N LYS A 150 16.99 11.99 20.58
CA LYS A 150 16.98 12.48 21.96
C LYS A 150 15.79 11.91 22.74
N PRO A 151 16.00 11.25 23.90
CA PRO A 151 14.93 10.68 24.72
C PRO A 151 13.86 11.64 25.18
N THR A 152 14.19 12.93 25.28
CA THR A 152 13.27 14.01 25.73
C THR A 152 12.44 14.62 24.60
N THR A 153 12.65 14.22 23.36
CA THR A 153 11.90 14.74 22.21
C THR A 153 10.46 14.20 22.23
N PRO A 154 9.41 15.03 22.11
CA PRO A 154 8.05 14.57 21.89
C PRO A 154 7.96 13.77 20.58
N VAL A 155 7.24 12.62 20.58
CA VAL A 155 7.18 11.71 19.44
C VAL A 155 6.60 12.36 18.20
N ARG A 156 5.62 13.28 18.34
CA ARG A 156 5.05 14.06 17.20
C ARG A 156 6.09 14.88 16.41
N ASN A 157 7.24 15.18 16.99
CA ASN A 157 8.30 15.97 16.36
C ASN A 157 9.34 15.09 15.64
N LEU A 158 9.17 13.77 15.67
CA LEU A 158 10.03 12.81 14.99
C LEU A 158 9.56 12.56 13.56
N SER A 159 10.48 12.23 12.66
CA SER A 159 10.12 11.64 11.38
C SER A 159 9.39 10.30 11.59
N VAL A 160 8.60 9.88 10.61
CA VAL A 160 7.87 8.62 10.65
C VAL A 160 8.81 7.43 10.91
N ALA A 161 9.99 7.42 10.32
CA ALA A 161 11.00 6.39 10.55
C ALA A 161 11.48 6.37 12.00
N TYR A 162 11.72 7.51 12.60
CA TYR A 162 12.14 7.58 14.00
C TYR A 162 11.00 7.16 14.94
N GLN A 163 9.75 7.45 14.61
CA GLN A 163 8.60 6.92 15.34
C GLN A 163 8.57 5.39 15.29
N GLN A 164 8.86 4.79 14.13
CA GLN A 164 8.99 3.33 13.98
C GLN A 164 10.07 2.75 14.90
N VAL A 165 11.25 3.38 14.95
CA VAL A 165 12.34 2.99 15.85
C VAL A 165 11.90 3.02 17.31
N VAL A 166 11.18 4.07 17.72
CA VAL A 166 10.65 4.19 19.09
C VAL A 166 9.68 3.04 19.41
N GLU A 167 8.83 2.66 18.45
CA GLU A 167 7.88 1.56 18.63
C GLU A 167 8.60 0.20 18.72
N ILE A 168 9.62 -0.03 17.91
CA ILE A 168 10.48 -1.22 17.99
C ILE A 168 11.18 -1.25 19.37
N CYS A 169 11.78 -0.14 19.80
CA CYS A 169 12.40 -0.05 21.14
C CYS A 169 11.43 -0.42 22.27
N LYS A 170 10.21 0.11 22.20
CA LYS A 170 9.13 -0.19 23.16
C LYS A 170 8.80 -1.69 23.21
N CYS A 171 8.74 -2.35 22.04
CA CYS A 171 8.48 -3.78 21.94
C CYS A 171 9.63 -4.62 22.48
N LEU A 172 10.87 -4.29 22.14
CA LEU A 172 12.06 -5.02 22.57
C LEU A 172 12.28 -4.95 24.08
N LYS A 173 11.95 -3.82 24.71
CA LYS A 173 12.05 -3.64 26.16
C LYS A 173 11.19 -4.61 26.96
N ARG A 174 10.25 -5.26 26.31
CA ARG A 174 9.37 -6.27 26.87
C ARG A 174 9.86 -7.71 26.66
N ASN A 175 11.15 -7.90 26.29
CA ASN A 175 11.75 -9.20 25.98
C ASN A 175 10.97 -9.95 24.89
N ALA A 176 10.63 -9.27 23.81
CA ALA A 176 9.92 -9.87 22.69
C ALA A 176 10.75 -11.01 22.07
N LYS A 177 10.21 -12.22 22.11
CA LYS A 177 10.75 -13.41 21.44
C LYS A 177 10.27 -13.51 20.00
N ILE A 178 9.05 -13.01 19.76
CA ILE A 178 8.37 -12.98 18.46
C ILE A 178 7.98 -11.54 18.18
N LEU A 179 8.45 -10.99 17.07
CA LEU A 179 8.13 -9.64 16.62
C LEU A 179 7.37 -9.72 15.29
N VAL A 180 6.14 -9.21 15.27
CA VAL A 180 5.35 -9.08 14.04
C VAL A 180 5.49 -7.65 13.52
N LEU A 181 5.84 -7.51 12.25
CA LEU A 181 5.94 -6.24 11.52
C LEU A 181 4.89 -6.26 10.39
N ASP A 182 3.83 -5.48 10.53
CA ASP A 182 2.74 -5.40 9.54
C ASP A 182 2.93 -4.16 8.65
N GLU A 183 3.38 -4.37 7.42
CA GLU A 183 3.71 -3.34 6.40
C GLU A 183 4.61 -2.19 6.92
N PRO A 184 5.76 -2.49 7.55
CA PRO A 184 6.53 -1.48 8.26
C PRO A 184 7.19 -0.43 7.36
N THR A 185 7.23 -0.65 6.04
CA THR A 185 7.90 0.22 5.05
C THR A 185 6.95 1.11 4.26
N ALA A 186 5.64 1.02 4.50
CA ALA A 186 4.60 1.68 3.69
C ALA A 186 4.78 3.20 3.55
N VAL A 187 5.35 3.85 4.56
CA VAL A 187 5.51 5.31 4.65
C VAL A 187 6.97 5.77 4.76
N LEU A 188 7.94 4.83 4.58
CA LEU A 188 9.36 5.10 4.75
C LEU A 188 10.04 5.45 3.41
N THR A 189 11.01 6.34 3.48
CA THR A 189 11.94 6.63 2.38
C THR A 189 12.95 5.48 2.20
N PHE A 190 13.62 5.41 1.04
CA PHE A 190 14.60 4.36 0.75
C PHE A 190 15.69 4.25 1.84
N ASN A 191 16.26 5.37 2.28
CA ASN A 191 17.30 5.38 3.32
C ASN A 191 16.77 4.89 4.68
N GLU A 192 15.51 5.13 4.98
CA GLU A 192 14.86 4.70 6.21
C GLU A 192 14.56 3.18 6.17
N ILE A 193 14.19 2.65 5.00
CA ILE A 193 14.01 1.21 4.78
C ILE A 193 15.34 0.47 5.03
N GLU A 194 16.46 0.98 4.50
CA GLU A 194 17.78 0.37 4.74
C GLU A 194 18.14 0.31 6.23
N LYS A 195 17.85 1.38 6.98
CA LYS A 195 18.06 1.37 8.45
C LYS A 195 17.16 0.36 9.14
N LEU A 196 15.89 0.26 8.75
CA LEU A 196 14.97 -0.74 9.32
C LEU A 196 15.48 -2.17 9.05
N PHE A 197 15.96 -2.45 7.86
CA PHE A 197 16.50 -3.77 7.51
C PHE A 197 17.73 -4.13 8.37
N GLN A 198 18.60 -3.16 8.63
CA GLN A 198 19.73 -3.37 9.57
C GLN A 198 19.26 -3.70 10.99
N ILE A 199 18.16 -3.10 11.47
CA ILE A 199 17.57 -3.44 12.76
C ILE A 199 17.05 -4.89 12.73
N ILE A 200 16.31 -5.26 11.71
CA ILE A 200 15.72 -6.60 11.55
C ILE A 200 16.82 -7.66 11.59
N GLU A 201 17.93 -7.47 10.85
CA GLU A 201 19.05 -8.39 10.85
C GLU A 201 19.70 -8.52 12.25
N ARG A 202 19.94 -7.40 12.96
CA ARG A 202 20.46 -7.44 14.33
C ARG A 202 19.55 -8.17 15.30
N LEU A 203 18.24 -7.99 15.19
CA LEU A 203 17.26 -8.67 16.03
C LEU A 203 17.23 -10.17 15.77
N LYS A 204 17.33 -10.56 14.51
CA LYS A 204 17.47 -11.96 14.10
C LYS A 204 18.73 -12.58 14.70
N GLU A 205 19.87 -11.92 14.60
CA GLU A 205 21.14 -12.35 15.20
C GLU A 205 21.06 -12.51 16.73
N GLN A 206 20.22 -11.70 17.40
CA GLN A 206 19.94 -11.80 18.83
C GLN A 206 18.94 -12.92 19.18
N GLY A 207 18.46 -13.68 18.19
CA GLY A 207 17.57 -14.82 18.38
C GLY A 207 16.07 -14.46 18.43
N THR A 208 15.69 -13.22 18.10
CA THR A 208 14.29 -12.82 17.93
C THR A 208 13.74 -13.40 16.62
N SER A 209 12.62 -14.08 16.69
CA SER A 209 11.91 -14.56 15.49
C SER A 209 10.99 -13.44 14.98
N ILE A 210 11.03 -13.17 13.69
CA ILE A 210 10.32 -12.02 13.08
C ILE A 210 9.31 -12.52 12.06
N ILE A 211 8.05 -12.12 12.19
CA ILE A 211 7.03 -12.32 11.17
C ILE A 211 6.92 -11.00 10.40
N TYR A 212 7.31 -11.03 9.13
CA TYR A 212 7.36 -9.86 8.27
C TYR A 212 6.23 -9.90 7.25
N ILE A 213 5.32 -8.93 7.32
CA ILE A 213 4.20 -8.81 6.39
C ILE A 213 4.48 -7.62 5.47
N SER A 214 4.58 -7.87 4.18
CA SER A 214 4.74 -6.86 3.15
C SER A 214 4.10 -7.32 1.85
N HIS A 215 3.66 -6.38 1.04
CA HIS A 215 3.26 -6.63 -0.34
C HIS A 215 4.39 -6.34 -1.34
N ARG A 216 5.56 -5.87 -0.86
CA ARG A 216 6.76 -5.58 -1.66
C ARG A 216 7.63 -6.82 -1.71
N LEU A 217 7.64 -7.50 -2.85
CA LEU A 217 8.35 -8.77 -3.01
C LEU A 217 9.87 -8.62 -2.83
N GLU A 218 10.43 -7.47 -3.24
CA GLU A 218 11.87 -7.16 -3.06
C GLU A 218 12.29 -7.25 -1.59
N GLU A 219 11.46 -6.76 -0.68
CA GLU A 219 11.70 -6.80 0.76
C GLU A 219 11.66 -8.25 1.27
N ILE A 220 10.67 -9.02 0.82
CA ILE A 220 10.49 -10.42 1.18
C ILE A 220 11.71 -11.25 0.77
N PHE A 221 12.11 -11.16 -0.51
CA PHE A 221 13.26 -11.89 -1.03
C PHE A 221 14.59 -11.50 -0.39
N ARG A 222 14.69 -10.27 0.10
CA ARG A 222 15.90 -9.77 0.75
C ARG A 222 16.02 -10.20 2.23
N LEU A 223 14.91 -10.24 2.97
CA LEU A 223 14.92 -10.40 4.42
C LEU A 223 14.58 -11.81 4.89
N SER A 224 13.63 -12.48 4.24
CA SER A 224 13.06 -13.71 4.78
C SER A 224 13.82 -14.96 4.40
N GLN A 225 13.77 -15.97 5.27
CA GLN A 225 14.27 -17.31 5.01
C GLN A 225 13.16 -18.25 4.52
N HIS A 226 11.95 -18.07 5.04
CA HIS A 226 10.76 -18.80 4.62
C HIS A 226 9.60 -17.84 4.36
N ILE A 227 8.70 -18.27 3.50
CA ILE A 227 7.53 -17.51 3.08
C ILE A 227 6.30 -18.39 3.22
N THR A 228 5.34 -17.98 4.06
CA THR A 228 4.00 -18.58 4.10
C THR A 228 3.04 -17.76 3.26
N VAL A 229 2.33 -18.42 2.36
CA VAL A 229 1.34 -17.82 1.47
C VAL A 229 -0.06 -18.14 1.95
N LEU A 230 -0.87 -17.09 2.17
CA LEU A 230 -2.31 -17.20 2.44
C LEU A 230 -3.12 -16.69 1.25
N LYS A 231 -4.26 -17.35 1.00
CA LYS A 231 -5.22 -16.94 -0.02
C LYS A 231 -6.64 -17.20 0.44
N ASP A 232 -7.51 -16.20 0.31
CA ASP A 232 -8.95 -16.29 0.64
C ASP A 232 -9.23 -16.91 2.02
N GLY A 233 -8.38 -16.61 3.01
CA GLY A 233 -8.50 -17.12 4.38
C GLY A 233 -8.00 -18.55 4.57
N THR A 234 -7.30 -19.13 3.60
CA THR A 234 -6.73 -20.47 3.66
C THR A 234 -5.21 -20.47 3.51
N PHE A 235 -4.56 -21.49 4.04
CA PHE A 235 -3.14 -21.75 3.83
C PHE A 235 -2.94 -22.31 2.40
N VAL A 236 -1.92 -21.80 1.69
CA VAL A 236 -1.53 -22.30 0.37
C VAL A 236 -0.31 -23.16 0.46
N ASP A 237 0.80 -22.60 0.96
CA ASP A 237 2.07 -23.33 1.15
C ASP A 237 3.05 -22.49 2.00
N THR A 238 4.10 -23.16 2.51
CA THR A 238 5.29 -22.52 3.09
C THR A 238 6.53 -22.99 2.32
N VAL A 239 7.26 -22.03 1.76
CA VAL A 239 8.42 -22.29 0.91
C VAL A 239 9.67 -21.59 1.44
N ALA A 240 10.84 -22.17 1.19
CA ALA A 240 12.11 -21.50 1.45
C ALA A 240 12.33 -20.41 0.37
N THR A 241 12.76 -19.24 0.79
CA THR A 241 12.88 -18.05 -0.07
C THR A 241 13.86 -18.26 -1.23
N ASP A 242 14.94 -19.02 -1.01
CA ASP A 242 15.96 -19.35 -2.00
C ASP A 242 15.52 -20.37 -3.05
N THR A 243 14.39 -21.07 -2.81
CA THR A 243 13.87 -22.13 -3.71
C THR A 243 12.79 -21.66 -4.66
N ILE A 244 12.32 -20.42 -4.50
CA ILE A 244 11.20 -19.87 -5.26
C ILE A 244 11.58 -18.58 -5.98
N ASP A 245 11.04 -18.36 -7.16
CA ASP A 245 11.16 -17.08 -7.88
C ASP A 245 9.93 -16.18 -7.65
N LYS A 246 10.08 -14.88 -7.96
CA LYS A 246 9.01 -13.89 -7.81
C LYS A 246 7.74 -14.27 -8.57
N GLN A 247 7.89 -14.87 -9.76
CA GLN A 247 6.78 -15.26 -10.62
C GLN A 247 5.92 -16.35 -9.96
N LYS A 248 6.57 -17.42 -9.47
CA LYS A 248 5.87 -18.51 -8.79
C LYS A 248 5.20 -18.04 -7.51
N LEU A 249 5.89 -17.17 -6.74
CA LEU A 249 5.35 -16.64 -5.50
C LEU A 249 4.06 -15.84 -5.74
N VAL A 250 4.02 -15.00 -6.77
CA VAL A 250 2.81 -14.27 -7.15
C VAL A 250 1.72 -15.21 -7.66
N ASN A 251 2.07 -16.23 -8.41
CA ASN A 251 1.09 -17.23 -8.86
C ASN A 251 0.42 -17.94 -7.67
N MET A 252 1.16 -18.23 -6.60
CA MET A 252 0.60 -18.78 -5.36
C MET A 252 -0.35 -17.82 -4.65
N MET A 253 -0.01 -16.53 -4.62
CA MET A 253 -0.84 -15.49 -4.00
C MET A 253 -2.15 -15.26 -4.76
N VAL A 254 -2.07 -15.10 -6.08
CA VAL A 254 -3.18 -14.67 -6.96
C VAL A 254 -3.90 -15.89 -7.56
N GLY A 255 -3.18 -16.98 -7.78
CA GLY A 255 -3.71 -18.19 -8.43
C GLY A 255 -3.95 -18.03 -9.94
N ARG A 256 -3.27 -17.07 -10.59
CA ARG A 256 -3.31 -16.81 -12.04
C ARG A 256 -1.91 -16.47 -12.53
N ASP A 257 -1.61 -16.79 -13.80
CA ASP A 257 -0.32 -16.46 -14.42
C ASP A 257 -0.05 -14.96 -14.48
N MET A 258 1.12 -14.52 -14.04
CA MET A 258 1.59 -13.13 -14.09
C MET A 258 1.75 -12.57 -15.52
N THR A 259 1.84 -13.43 -16.54
CA THR A 259 1.83 -12.95 -17.94
C THR A 259 0.60 -12.13 -18.30
N GLN A 260 -0.42 -12.12 -17.42
CA GLN A 260 -1.64 -11.32 -17.52
C GLN A 260 -1.71 -10.14 -16.56
N MET A 261 -0.66 -9.83 -15.79
CA MET A 261 -0.70 -8.73 -14.80
C MET A 261 -0.86 -7.36 -15.49
N PHE A 262 -0.11 -7.16 -16.57
CA PHE A 262 -0.25 -5.98 -17.43
C PHE A 262 -0.99 -6.38 -18.71
N PRO A 263 -2.31 -6.14 -18.80
CA PRO A 263 -3.08 -6.52 -19.97
C PRO A 263 -2.58 -5.76 -21.18
N LYS A 264 -2.30 -6.47 -22.28
CA LYS A 264 -1.92 -5.85 -23.55
C LYS A 264 -3.08 -5.03 -24.09
N ARG A 265 -2.76 -3.87 -24.66
CA ARG A 265 -3.70 -2.95 -25.31
C ARG A 265 -3.48 -2.96 -26.82
N SER A 266 -4.58 -2.84 -27.57
CA SER A 266 -4.56 -2.73 -29.04
C SER A 266 -4.91 -1.33 -29.53
N ALA A 267 -4.92 -0.31 -28.66
CA ALA A 267 -5.27 1.05 -29.03
C ALA A 267 -4.20 1.68 -29.93
N GLY A 268 -4.62 2.26 -31.05
CA GLY A 268 -3.76 3.14 -31.84
C GLY A 268 -3.70 4.54 -31.23
N ILE A 269 -2.52 5.10 -31.09
CA ILE A 269 -2.31 6.49 -30.70
C ILE A 269 -2.76 7.40 -31.84
N LYS A 270 -3.55 8.43 -31.52
CA LYS A 270 -4.18 9.36 -32.48
C LYS A 270 -3.61 10.78 -32.31
N ASP A 271 -4.44 11.79 -32.54
CA ASP A 271 -4.08 13.19 -32.46
C ASP A 271 -3.72 13.63 -31.02
N VAL A 272 -2.90 14.68 -30.91
CA VAL A 272 -2.54 15.31 -29.64
C VAL A 272 -3.79 15.93 -29.01
N VAL A 273 -4.04 15.58 -27.76
CA VAL A 273 -5.17 16.08 -26.94
C VAL A 273 -4.72 17.20 -26.03
N LEU A 274 -3.56 17.04 -25.39
CA LEU A 274 -2.99 18.01 -24.46
C LEU A 274 -1.54 18.30 -24.85
N GLU A 275 -1.21 19.58 -24.97
CA GLU A 275 0.17 20.06 -25.12
C GLU A 275 0.44 21.09 -24.04
N VAL A 276 1.53 20.92 -23.32
CA VAL A 276 2.02 21.81 -22.25
C VAL A 276 3.36 22.37 -22.66
N LYS A 277 3.51 23.71 -22.58
CA LYS A 277 4.74 24.42 -22.97
C LYS A 277 5.23 25.30 -21.82
N ASN A 278 6.47 25.05 -21.42
CA ASN A 278 7.21 25.87 -20.45
C ASN A 278 6.44 26.14 -19.14
N LEU A 279 5.70 25.15 -18.66
CA LEU A 279 4.87 25.26 -17.44
C LEU A 279 5.76 25.45 -16.22
N SER A 280 5.45 26.48 -15.41
CA SER A 280 6.04 26.69 -14.11
C SER A 280 4.96 27.01 -13.09
N ALA A 281 5.08 26.40 -11.90
CA ALA A 281 4.14 26.57 -10.80
C ALA A 281 4.81 26.29 -9.45
N GLY A 282 4.81 27.27 -8.55
CA GLY A 282 5.47 27.17 -7.24
C GLY A 282 6.96 26.81 -7.39
N SER A 283 7.50 26.16 -6.37
CA SER A 283 8.91 25.73 -6.35
C SER A 283 9.17 24.37 -7.02
N MET A 284 8.11 23.59 -7.25
CA MET A 284 8.18 22.19 -7.64
C MET A 284 7.90 21.92 -9.12
N VAL A 285 7.58 22.94 -9.93
CA VAL A 285 7.35 22.78 -11.38
C VAL A 285 8.15 23.88 -12.10
N LYS A 286 9.14 23.44 -12.89
CA LYS A 286 10.10 24.36 -13.53
C LYS A 286 10.22 24.03 -15.01
N ASN A 287 9.67 24.91 -15.86
CA ASN A 287 9.80 24.84 -17.30
C ASN A 287 9.42 23.48 -17.92
N VAL A 288 8.35 22.87 -17.46
CA VAL A 288 7.88 21.54 -17.91
C VAL A 288 7.16 21.67 -19.25
N SER A 289 7.58 20.86 -20.24
CA SER A 289 6.95 20.80 -21.56
C SER A 289 6.75 19.35 -22.00
N PHE A 290 5.52 18.99 -22.38
CA PHE A 290 5.17 17.67 -22.89
C PHE A 290 3.87 17.71 -23.67
N GLN A 291 3.54 16.59 -24.31
CA GLN A 291 2.26 16.39 -24.99
C GLN A 291 1.70 15.00 -24.69
N VAL A 292 0.42 14.80 -24.79
CA VAL A 292 -0.25 13.49 -24.74
C VAL A 292 -1.34 13.38 -25.79
N SER A 293 -1.43 12.23 -26.43
CA SER A 293 -2.32 11.94 -27.55
C SER A 293 -3.54 11.11 -27.12
N ALA A 294 -4.60 11.16 -27.90
CA ALA A 294 -5.77 10.32 -27.71
C ALA A 294 -5.40 8.83 -27.86
N GLY A 295 -5.84 8.02 -26.90
CA GLY A 295 -5.53 6.58 -26.85
C GLY A 295 -4.14 6.23 -26.29
N GLU A 296 -3.34 7.23 -25.94
CA GLU A 296 -2.04 7.05 -25.31
C GLU A 296 -2.13 6.89 -23.80
N VAL A 297 -1.26 6.07 -23.22
CA VAL A 297 -0.96 6.05 -21.78
C VAL A 297 0.46 6.61 -21.61
N LEU A 298 0.53 7.89 -21.24
CA LEU A 298 1.79 8.58 -20.95
C LEU A 298 2.15 8.40 -19.48
N GLY A 299 3.31 7.79 -19.20
CA GLY A 299 3.84 7.62 -17.85
C GLY A 299 4.58 8.86 -17.36
N PHE A 300 4.44 9.15 -16.06
CA PHE A 300 5.31 10.06 -15.32
C PHE A 300 6.02 9.30 -14.21
N SER A 301 7.36 9.28 -14.24
CA SER A 301 8.21 8.61 -13.26
C SER A 301 9.19 9.61 -12.63
N GLY A 302 9.81 9.24 -11.52
CA GLY A 302 10.78 10.05 -10.77
C GLY A 302 10.69 9.78 -9.27
N LEU A 303 11.66 10.31 -8.53
CA LEU A 303 11.69 10.17 -7.07
C LEU A 303 10.54 10.94 -6.40
N VAL A 304 10.23 10.60 -5.15
CA VAL A 304 9.28 11.36 -4.33
C VAL A 304 9.71 12.81 -4.25
N GLY A 305 8.77 13.75 -4.46
CA GLY A 305 9.06 15.18 -4.51
C GLY A 305 9.71 15.65 -5.83
N SER A 306 9.60 14.89 -6.91
CA SER A 306 10.14 15.30 -8.23
C SER A 306 9.27 16.32 -8.97
N GLY A 307 8.06 16.62 -8.52
CA GLY A 307 7.16 17.62 -9.14
C GLY A 307 6.07 17.03 -10.04
N ARG A 308 5.93 15.70 -10.11
CA ARG A 308 4.95 15.00 -10.98
C ARG A 308 3.51 15.38 -10.64
N THR A 309 3.12 15.18 -9.38
CA THR A 309 1.77 15.50 -8.86
C THR A 309 1.49 17.00 -8.99
N GLU A 310 2.45 17.86 -8.62
CA GLU A 310 2.33 19.30 -8.66
C GLU A 310 2.13 19.80 -10.10
N THR A 311 2.79 19.18 -11.08
CA THR A 311 2.58 19.48 -12.52
C THR A 311 1.13 19.24 -12.92
N MET A 312 0.56 18.09 -12.56
CA MET A 312 -0.83 17.76 -12.90
C MET A 312 -1.84 18.62 -12.14
N ARG A 313 -1.55 18.95 -10.89
CA ARG A 313 -2.38 19.86 -10.07
C ARG A 313 -2.41 21.26 -10.68
N ALA A 314 -1.30 21.76 -11.21
CA ALA A 314 -1.24 23.05 -11.89
C ALA A 314 -2.04 23.05 -13.20
N ILE A 315 -1.99 21.96 -13.98
CA ILE A 315 -2.77 21.82 -15.21
C ILE A 315 -4.27 21.73 -14.90
N PHE A 316 -4.63 21.04 -13.82
CA PHE A 316 -6.04 20.84 -13.40
C PHE A 316 -6.66 22.07 -12.71
N GLY A 317 -5.86 23.13 -12.47
CA GLY A 317 -6.34 24.35 -11.81
C GLY A 317 -6.48 24.24 -10.30
N ILE A 318 -5.81 23.27 -9.64
CA ILE A 318 -5.71 23.18 -8.17
C ILE A 318 -4.64 24.15 -7.68
N ASP A 319 -3.44 24.09 -8.27
CA ASP A 319 -2.33 24.98 -7.97
C ASP A 319 -2.22 26.08 -9.02
N ARG A 320 -1.81 27.26 -8.60
CA ARG A 320 -1.73 28.40 -9.50
C ARG A 320 -0.55 28.27 -10.45
N LYS A 321 -0.82 28.29 -11.75
CA LYS A 321 0.18 28.40 -12.79
C LYS A 321 0.83 29.81 -12.76
N GLU A 322 2.16 29.86 -12.85
CA GLU A 322 2.91 31.12 -12.90
C GLU A 322 3.29 31.50 -14.33
N LYS A 323 3.73 30.49 -15.12
CA LYS A 323 4.16 30.65 -16.51
C LYS A 323 3.77 29.44 -17.33
N GLY A 324 3.83 29.58 -18.65
CA GLY A 324 3.63 28.51 -19.61
C GLY A 324 2.25 28.53 -20.25
N GLU A 325 2.12 27.71 -21.28
CA GLU A 325 0.90 27.58 -22.07
C GLU A 325 0.38 26.15 -21.96
N ILE A 326 -0.93 26.01 -21.89
CA ILE A 326 -1.63 24.73 -21.93
C ILE A 326 -2.58 24.79 -23.13
N ILE A 327 -2.42 23.86 -24.05
CA ILE A 327 -3.23 23.73 -25.26
C ILE A 327 -4.00 22.40 -25.15
N TYR A 328 -5.32 22.48 -25.17
CA TYR A 328 -6.20 21.33 -25.04
C TYR A 328 -7.14 21.26 -26.23
N PHE A 329 -7.07 20.17 -27.01
CA PHE A 329 -7.72 20.05 -28.31
C PHE A 329 -7.42 21.21 -29.26
N GLY A 330 -6.21 21.75 -29.25
CA GLY A 330 -5.79 22.87 -30.10
C GLY A 330 -6.20 24.25 -29.58
N GLU A 331 -6.92 24.34 -28.48
CA GLU A 331 -7.33 25.61 -27.88
C GLU A 331 -6.47 25.94 -26.65
N HIS A 332 -6.06 27.19 -26.51
CA HIS A 332 -5.38 27.66 -25.31
C HIS A 332 -6.34 27.68 -24.13
N ILE A 333 -5.97 27.01 -23.05
CA ILE A 333 -6.76 26.95 -21.83
C ILE A 333 -5.95 27.37 -20.61
N ASP A 334 -6.66 27.85 -19.59
CA ASP A 334 -6.12 28.17 -18.27
C ASP A 334 -7.23 27.93 -17.25
N PHE A 335 -7.33 26.68 -16.78
CA PHE A 335 -8.36 26.30 -15.82
C PHE A 335 -8.17 27.02 -14.51
N LYS A 336 -9.18 27.80 -14.09
CA LYS A 336 -9.18 28.57 -12.85
C LYS A 336 -9.44 27.72 -11.62
N ASP A 337 -10.15 26.62 -11.82
CA ASP A 337 -10.51 25.67 -10.78
C ASP A 337 -10.79 24.27 -11.36
N PRO A 338 -10.83 23.25 -10.51
CA PRO A 338 -11.13 21.86 -10.92
C PRO A 338 -12.50 21.69 -11.60
N LYS A 339 -13.49 22.54 -11.28
CA LYS A 339 -14.83 22.46 -11.86
C LYS A 339 -14.80 22.81 -13.35
N GLU A 340 -14.04 23.82 -13.72
CA GLU A 340 -13.83 24.22 -15.11
C GLU A 340 -13.11 23.10 -15.89
N ALA A 341 -12.06 22.49 -15.32
CA ALA A 341 -11.35 21.36 -15.92
C ALA A 341 -12.32 20.17 -16.18
N ILE A 342 -13.15 19.81 -15.19
CA ILE A 342 -14.14 18.74 -15.32
C ILE A 342 -15.15 19.05 -16.43
N GLN A 343 -15.61 20.29 -16.56
CA GLN A 343 -16.55 20.69 -17.62
C GLN A 343 -15.96 20.54 -19.03
N HIS A 344 -14.64 20.70 -19.16
CA HIS A 344 -13.92 20.46 -20.41
C HIS A 344 -13.54 18.99 -20.63
N GLY A 345 -13.95 18.08 -19.73
CA GLY A 345 -13.67 16.66 -19.84
C GLY A 345 -12.25 16.28 -19.41
N PHE A 346 -11.63 17.07 -18.56
CA PHE A 346 -10.34 16.75 -17.94
C PHE A 346 -10.57 16.17 -16.52
N GLY A 347 -9.95 15.03 -16.20
CA GLY A 347 -10.11 14.34 -14.92
C GLY A 347 -8.79 14.16 -14.20
N LEU A 348 -8.82 14.15 -12.86
CA LEU A 348 -7.68 13.88 -12.00
C LEU A 348 -8.05 12.96 -10.84
N LEU A 349 -7.54 11.73 -10.84
CA LEU A 349 -7.57 10.85 -9.68
C LEU A 349 -6.35 11.18 -8.80
N PRO A 350 -6.55 11.66 -7.57
CA PRO A 350 -5.43 12.03 -6.71
C PRO A 350 -4.77 10.82 -6.04
N GLU A 351 -3.53 10.99 -5.58
CA GLU A 351 -2.74 9.98 -4.87
C GLU A 351 -3.43 9.49 -3.59
N ASP A 352 -3.93 10.41 -2.75
CA ASP A 352 -4.66 10.06 -1.52
C ASP A 352 -6.17 10.02 -1.76
N ARG A 353 -6.67 8.80 -2.05
CA ARG A 353 -8.10 8.60 -2.25
C ARG A 353 -8.94 8.88 -1.01
N LYS A 354 -8.38 8.70 0.20
CA LYS A 354 -9.15 8.85 1.44
C LYS A 354 -9.36 10.32 1.79
N GLN A 355 -8.36 11.17 1.56
CA GLN A 355 -8.43 12.60 1.91
C GLN A 355 -8.93 13.46 0.73
N GLN A 356 -8.63 13.08 -0.51
CA GLN A 356 -8.86 13.91 -1.69
C GLN A 356 -9.76 13.27 -2.74
N GLY A 357 -9.83 11.93 -2.77
CA GLY A 357 -10.51 11.19 -3.83
C GLY A 357 -11.97 10.86 -3.53
N LEU A 358 -12.34 10.62 -2.27
CA LEU A 358 -13.64 10.14 -1.84
C LEU A 358 -14.16 10.91 -0.62
N LEU A 359 -15.47 11.04 -0.55
CA LEU A 359 -16.21 11.45 0.64
C LEU A 359 -16.57 10.18 1.42
N LEU A 360 -15.69 9.73 2.34
CA LEU A 360 -15.76 8.42 2.99
C LEU A 360 -17.06 8.17 3.76
N GLU A 361 -17.62 9.20 4.38
CA GLU A 361 -18.87 9.15 5.14
C GLU A 361 -20.13 9.30 4.27
N GLN A 362 -19.96 9.50 2.96
CA GLN A 362 -21.05 9.54 2.01
C GLN A 362 -21.22 8.19 1.32
N SER A 363 -22.44 7.97 0.77
CA SER A 363 -22.75 6.73 0.08
C SER A 363 -21.90 6.52 -1.17
N ILE A 364 -21.75 5.25 -1.57
CA ILE A 364 -21.12 4.84 -2.82
C ILE A 364 -21.77 5.56 -4.01
N ARG A 365 -23.09 5.67 -4.00
CA ARG A 365 -23.87 6.37 -5.03
C ARG A 365 -23.46 7.84 -5.16
N VAL A 366 -23.40 8.57 -4.06
CA VAL A 366 -22.99 9.98 -4.05
C VAL A 366 -21.56 10.14 -4.60
N ASN A 367 -20.62 9.31 -4.12
CA ASN A 367 -19.24 9.35 -4.59
C ASN A 367 -19.12 9.10 -6.10
N ALA A 368 -19.85 8.13 -6.65
CA ALA A 368 -19.78 7.78 -8.06
C ALA A 368 -20.39 8.84 -8.99
N THR A 369 -21.29 9.68 -8.48
CA THR A 369 -22.04 10.66 -9.29
C THR A 369 -21.66 12.11 -9.08
N LEU A 370 -20.74 12.38 -8.14
CA LEU A 370 -20.34 13.74 -7.73
C LEU A 370 -19.92 14.63 -8.90
N THR A 371 -19.26 14.08 -9.91
CA THR A 371 -18.76 14.80 -11.10
C THR A 371 -19.83 15.00 -12.18
N ILE A 372 -20.98 14.33 -12.08
CA ILE A 372 -22.04 14.33 -13.10
C ILE A 372 -23.39 14.84 -12.61
N LEU A 373 -23.40 15.59 -11.50
CA LEU A 373 -24.65 16.10 -10.92
C LEU A 373 -25.53 16.80 -11.96
N ASN A 374 -24.93 17.56 -12.86
CA ASN A 374 -25.65 18.25 -13.94
C ASN A 374 -26.34 17.29 -14.94
N LYS A 375 -25.83 16.04 -15.10
CA LYS A 375 -26.41 15.02 -15.99
C LYS A 375 -27.57 14.25 -15.35
N ILE A 376 -27.64 14.24 -14.02
CA ILE A 376 -28.64 13.48 -13.24
C ILE A 376 -29.70 14.34 -12.56
N THR A 377 -29.58 15.68 -12.65
CA THR A 377 -30.58 16.64 -12.17
C THR A 377 -31.56 17.01 -13.28
N ASN A 378 -32.79 17.33 -12.90
CA ASN A 378 -33.76 17.91 -13.78
C ASN A 378 -33.56 19.43 -13.97
N LYS A 379 -34.39 20.10 -14.77
CA LYS A 379 -34.34 21.55 -15.01
C LYS A 379 -34.48 22.40 -13.73
N PHE A 380 -35.01 21.84 -12.68
CA PHE A 380 -35.19 22.49 -11.35
C PHE A 380 -34.07 22.13 -10.35
N GLY A 381 -32.99 21.48 -10.80
CA GLY A 381 -31.89 21.08 -9.93
C GLY A 381 -32.17 19.87 -9.02
N VAL A 382 -33.31 19.19 -9.23
CA VAL A 382 -33.67 18.01 -8.39
C VAL A 382 -33.10 16.73 -8.99
N ILE A 383 -32.43 15.94 -8.16
CA ILE A 383 -31.85 14.65 -8.54
C ILE A 383 -32.96 13.59 -8.64
N ASN A 384 -32.97 12.82 -9.73
CA ASN A 384 -33.77 11.63 -9.83
C ASN A 384 -33.04 10.43 -9.25
N HIS A 385 -33.27 10.16 -7.97
CA HIS A 385 -32.59 9.09 -7.21
C HIS A 385 -32.77 7.69 -7.82
N ALA A 386 -33.91 7.37 -8.42
CA ALA A 386 -34.12 6.07 -9.06
C ALA A 386 -33.26 5.89 -10.30
N LYS A 387 -33.17 6.93 -11.14
CA LYS A 387 -32.31 6.95 -12.33
C LYS A 387 -30.84 6.93 -11.94
N GLU A 388 -30.46 7.71 -10.94
CA GLU A 388 -29.11 7.76 -10.39
C GLU A 388 -28.67 6.38 -9.87
N LYS A 389 -29.48 5.74 -9.04
CA LYS A 389 -29.19 4.42 -8.47
C LYS A 389 -28.98 3.36 -9.56
N LYS A 390 -29.88 3.32 -10.57
CA LYS A 390 -29.75 2.41 -11.70
C LYS A 390 -28.45 2.65 -12.48
N TYR A 391 -28.13 3.91 -12.77
CA TYR A 391 -26.88 4.29 -13.45
C TYR A 391 -25.64 3.83 -12.69
N VAL A 392 -25.60 4.09 -11.38
CA VAL A 392 -24.47 3.68 -10.53
C VAL A 392 -24.32 2.17 -10.50
N GLN A 393 -25.42 1.41 -10.36
CA GLN A 393 -25.37 -0.05 -10.39
C GLN A 393 -24.78 -0.60 -11.70
N GLU A 394 -25.20 -0.03 -12.84
CA GLU A 394 -24.67 -0.41 -14.16
C GLU A 394 -23.18 -0.04 -14.29
N LEU A 395 -22.78 1.13 -13.82
CA LEU A 395 -21.39 1.59 -13.82
C LEU A 395 -20.49 0.69 -12.98
N LEU A 396 -20.88 0.41 -11.74
CA LEU A 396 -20.11 -0.41 -10.81
C LEU A 396 -20.00 -1.88 -11.26
N LYS A 397 -21.05 -2.39 -11.92
CA LYS A 397 -21.02 -3.72 -12.54
C LYS A 397 -19.97 -3.78 -13.67
N LYS A 398 -19.86 -2.74 -14.52
CA LYS A 398 -18.87 -2.68 -15.61
C LYS A 398 -17.41 -2.76 -15.11
N ILE A 399 -17.14 -2.22 -13.92
CA ILE A 399 -15.81 -2.22 -13.32
C ILE A 399 -15.65 -3.28 -12.23
N SER A 400 -16.57 -4.24 -12.14
CA SER A 400 -16.50 -5.39 -11.23
C SER A 400 -16.26 -5.00 -9.77
N THR A 401 -16.96 -3.95 -9.29
CA THR A 401 -16.84 -3.49 -7.89
C THR A 401 -17.67 -4.37 -6.98
N LYS A 402 -17.10 -4.81 -5.86
CA LYS A 402 -17.79 -5.57 -4.81
C LYS A 402 -18.28 -4.62 -3.72
N TYR A 403 -19.60 -4.58 -3.48
CA TYR A 403 -20.25 -3.75 -2.47
C TYR A 403 -21.55 -4.41 -1.97
N GLY A 404 -22.04 -4.04 -0.80
CA GLY A 404 -23.32 -4.50 -0.26
C GLY A 404 -24.48 -3.75 -0.90
N SER A 405 -24.60 -2.47 -0.60
CA SER A 405 -25.61 -1.55 -1.16
C SER A 405 -24.94 -0.30 -1.71
N THR A 406 -25.54 0.32 -2.74
CA THR A 406 -25.09 1.64 -3.24
C THR A 406 -25.28 2.75 -2.21
N GLU A 407 -26.10 2.51 -1.17
CA GLU A 407 -26.33 3.45 -0.07
C GLU A 407 -25.34 3.25 1.09
N ASP A 408 -24.50 2.20 1.07
CA ASP A 408 -23.45 2.01 2.07
C ASP A 408 -22.41 3.12 1.95
N ASN A 409 -21.82 3.53 3.07
CA ASN A 409 -20.75 4.51 3.10
C ASN A 409 -19.50 3.96 2.39
N ALA A 410 -18.79 4.82 1.66
CA ALA A 410 -17.56 4.44 0.96
C ALA A 410 -16.48 3.89 1.92
N ASN A 411 -16.51 4.29 3.20
CA ASN A 411 -15.61 3.80 4.24
C ASN A 411 -15.77 2.28 4.53
N SER A 412 -16.93 1.69 4.25
CA SER A 412 -17.19 0.26 4.45
C SER A 412 -16.48 -0.66 3.44
N LEU A 413 -15.96 -0.08 2.35
CA LEU A 413 -15.33 -0.82 1.28
C LEU A 413 -13.85 -1.14 1.56
N SER A 414 -13.36 -2.26 1.01
CA SER A 414 -11.92 -2.53 0.95
C SER A 414 -11.19 -1.49 0.10
N GLY A 415 -9.88 -1.33 0.31
CA GLY A 415 -9.05 -0.35 -0.40
C GLY A 415 -9.18 -0.45 -1.93
N GLY A 416 -9.15 -1.66 -2.50
CA GLY A 416 -9.33 -1.88 -3.93
C GLY A 416 -10.71 -1.46 -4.44
N ASN A 417 -11.79 -1.71 -3.68
CA ASN A 417 -13.12 -1.26 -4.05
C ASN A 417 -13.30 0.25 -3.88
N GLN A 418 -12.71 0.87 -2.85
CA GLN A 418 -12.66 2.34 -2.73
C GLN A 418 -11.99 2.97 -3.96
N GLN A 419 -10.86 2.40 -4.41
CA GLN A 419 -10.15 2.86 -5.60
C GLN A 419 -11.02 2.78 -6.86
N LYS A 420 -11.77 1.69 -7.02
CA LYS A 420 -12.72 1.53 -8.11
C LYS A 420 -13.85 2.57 -8.07
N ILE A 421 -14.34 2.95 -6.88
CA ILE A 421 -15.33 4.04 -6.76
C ILE A 421 -14.72 5.38 -7.18
N ALA A 422 -13.48 5.65 -6.76
CA ALA A 422 -12.77 6.85 -7.17
C ALA A 422 -12.55 6.92 -8.71
N LEU A 423 -12.27 5.77 -9.35
CA LEU A 423 -12.19 5.64 -10.81
C LEU A 423 -13.57 5.78 -11.46
N ALA A 424 -14.61 5.18 -10.89
CA ALA A 424 -15.99 5.24 -11.40
C ALA A 424 -16.47 6.68 -11.60
N LYS A 425 -16.09 7.58 -10.71
CA LYS A 425 -16.38 9.02 -10.78
C LYS A 425 -15.90 9.64 -12.09
N TRP A 426 -14.69 9.30 -12.53
CA TRP A 426 -14.08 9.83 -13.77
C TRP A 426 -14.60 9.13 -15.03
N ILE A 427 -14.91 7.85 -14.93
CA ILE A 427 -15.61 7.11 -16.01
C ILE A 427 -17.01 7.70 -16.25
N ALA A 428 -17.73 8.03 -15.18
CA ALA A 428 -19.05 8.67 -15.26
C ALA A 428 -18.97 10.06 -15.90
N ALA A 429 -17.93 10.83 -15.63
CA ALA A 429 -17.69 12.15 -16.18
C ALA A 429 -17.48 12.14 -17.71
N ASP A 430 -17.14 10.99 -18.31
CA ASP A 430 -16.84 10.82 -19.75
C ASP A 430 -15.67 11.72 -20.19
N CYS A 431 -14.59 11.73 -19.38
CA CYS A 431 -13.42 12.54 -19.62
C CYS A 431 -12.72 12.17 -20.92
N LYS A 432 -12.10 13.15 -21.56
CA LYS A 432 -11.28 13.00 -22.76
C LYS A 432 -9.79 12.90 -22.46
N CYS A 433 -9.39 13.45 -21.32
CA CYS A 433 -8.07 13.32 -20.75
C CYS A 433 -8.21 13.03 -19.23
N VAL A 434 -7.49 12.04 -18.74
CA VAL A 434 -7.55 11.66 -17.32
C VAL A 434 -6.14 11.42 -16.79
N VAL A 435 -5.83 12.06 -15.65
CA VAL A 435 -4.63 11.81 -14.87
C VAL A 435 -4.96 10.81 -13.78
N PHE A 436 -4.17 9.77 -13.67
CA PHE A 436 -4.19 8.79 -12.58
C PHE A 436 -2.91 8.93 -11.77
N ASP A 437 -2.99 9.54 -10.60
CA ASP A 437 -1.87 9.71 -9.69
C ASP A 437 -1.86 8.56 -8.69
N GLU A 438 -0.82 7.71 -8.75
CA GLU A 438 -0.64 6.50 -7.95
C GLU A 438 -1.92 5.61 -7.90
N PRO A 439 -2.49 5.20 -9.08
CA PRO A 439 -3.82 4.59 -9.14
C PRO A 439 -3.94 3.27 -8.38
N THR A 440 -2.85 2.63 -8.05
CA THR A 440 -2.82 1.31 -7.41
C THR A 440 -2.22 1.34 -6.00
N ARG A 441 -1.92 2.52 -5.47
CA ARG A 441 -1.34 2.67 -4.13
C ARG A 441 -2.25 2.11 -3.04
N GLY A 442 -1.71 1.19 -2.23
CA GLY A 442 -2.47 0.53 -1.15
C GLY A 442 -3.61 -0.35 -1.66
N VAL A 443 -3.44 -0.93 -2.84
CA VAL A 443 -4.35 -1.87 -3.48
C VAL A 443 -3.64 -3.21 -3.62
N ASP A 444 -4.38 -4.31 -3.44
CA ASP A 444 -3.86 -5.66 -3.62
C ASP A 444 -3.57 -6.00 -5.09
N VAL A 445 -2.75 -7.03 -5.32
CA VAL A 445 -2.28 -7.41 -6.66
C VAL A 445 -3.43 -7.76 -7.60
N GLY A 446 -4.48 -8.42 -7.09
CA GLY A 446 -5.66 -8.78 -7.91
C GLY A 446 -6.43 -7.54 -8.35
N ALA A 447 -6.67 -6.59 -7.44
CA ALA A 447 -7.34 -5.34 -7.75
C ALA A 447 -6.47 -4.42 -8.63
N LYS A 448 -5.13 -4.44 -8.53
CA LYS A 448 -4.22 -3.73 -9.45
C LYS A 448 -4.49 -4.13 -10.91
N THR A 449 -4.56 -5.43 -11.19
CA THR A 449 -4.82 -5.94 -12.55
C THR A 449 -6.17 -5.44 -13.10
N GLU A 450 -7.19 -5.36 -12.26
CA GLU A 450 -8.50 -4.84 -12.66
C GLU A 450 -8.44 -3.33 -12.97
N ILE A 451 -7.68 -2.56 -12.18
CA ILE A 451 -7.44 -1.14 -12.42
C ILE A 451 -6.70 -0.93 -13.75
N TYR A 452 -5.66 -1.73 -14.05
CA TYR A 452 -4.95 -1.67 -15.33
C TYR A 452 -5.87 -1.97 -16.51
N ARG A 453 -6.79 -2.93 -16.39
CA ARG A 453 -7.80 -3.19 -17.43
C ARG A 453 -8.71 -1.98 -17.66
N ILE A 454 -9.12 -1.30 -16.58
CA ILE A 454 -9.95 -0.08 -16.69
C ILE A 454 -9.16 1.02 -17.40
N ILE A 455 -7.89 1.25 -17.04
CA ILE A 455 -7.02 2.23 -17.69
C ILE A 455 -6.87 1.93 -19.19
N ASN A 456 -6.58 0.67 -19.55
CA ASN A 456 -6.47 0.24 -20.94
C ASN A 456 -7.78 0.43 -21.71
N GLN A 457 -8.92 0.08 -21.12
CA GLN A 457 -10.25 0.29 -21.75
C GLN A 457 -10.56 1.77 -22.00
N LEU A 458 -10.09 2.67 -21.14
CA LEU A 458 -10.23 4.11 -21.38
C LEU A 458 -9.37 4.56 -22.57
N ALA A 459 -8.10 4.14 -22.61
CA ALA A 459 -7.21 4.43 -23.72
C ALA A 459 -7.74 3.84 -25.06
N GLU A 460 -8.25 2.60 -25.06
CA GLU A 460 -8.89 1.98 -26.24
C GLU A 460 -10.10 2.75 -26.75
N LYS A 461 -10.81 3.46 -25.89
CA LYS A 461 -11.89 4.38 -26.28
C LYS A 461 -11.40 5.73 -26.79
N GLY A 462 -10.08 5.93 -26.87
CA GLY A 462 -9.47 7.18 -27.33
C GLY A 462 -9.30 8.24 -26.25
N VAL A 463 -9.42 7.88 -24.97
CA VAL A 463 -9.10 8.80 -23.86
C VAL A 463 -7.59 8.95 -23.77
N ALA A 464 -7.08 10.18 -23.66
CA ALA A 464 -5.70 10.45 -23.32
C ALA A 464 -5.48 10.15 -21.83
N VAL A 465 -4.57 9.27 -21.50
CA VAL A 465 -4.30 8.86 -20.11
C VAL A 465 -2.91 9.31 -19.71
N ILE A 466 -2.81 9.98 -18.57
CA ILE A 466 -1.54 10.28 -17.90
C ILE A 466 -1.50 9.42 -16.63
N MET A 467 -0.46 8.60 -16.48
CA MET A 467 -0.29 7.71 -15.34
C MET A 467 0.97 8.09 -14.57
N ILE A 468 0.81 8.52 -13.33
CA ILE A 468 1.91 8.74 -12.39
C ILE A 468 2.03 7.49 -11.53
N SER A 469 3.20 6.89 -11.44
CA SER A 469 3.47 5.79 -10.52
C SER A 469 4.91 5.85 -9.99
N SER A 470 5.06 5.53 -8.72
CA SER A 470 6.34 5.28 -8.05
C SER A 470 6.84 3.84 -8.28
N GLU A 471 5.96 2.93 -8.72
CA GLU A 471 6.29 1.55 -9.03
C GLU A 471 6.78 1.44 -10.49
N MET A 472 8.07 1.23 -10.69
CA MET A 472 8.67 1.19 -12.04
C MET A 472 8.06 0.11 -12.92
N ASN A 473 7.72 -1.06 -12.35
CA ASN A 473 7.10 -2.15 -13.10
C ASN A 473 5.73 -1.76 -13.68
N GLU A 474 4.96 -0.90 -12.98
CA GLU A 474 3.68 -0.39 -13.50
C GLU A 474 3.90 0.53 -14.70
N VAL A 475 4.87 1.42 -14.57
CA VAL A 475 5.21 2.36 -15.64
C VAL A 475 5.70 1.61 -16.88
N ILE A 476 6.58 0.62 -16.70
CA ILE A 476 7.12 -0.21 -17.80
C ILE A 476 6.01 -1.06 -18.44
N GLY A 477 5.11 -1.63 -17.61
CA GLY A 477 4.08 -2.55 -18.09
C GLY A 477 2.86 -1.89 -18.73
N MET A 478 2.57 -0.64 -18.38
CA MET A 478 1.33 0.03 -18.77
C MET A 478 1.49 1.17 -19.76
N CYS A 479 2.66 1.84 -19.80
CA CYS A 479 2.84 3.10 -20.53
C CYS A 479 3.43 2.89 -21.93
N ASP A 480 3.02 3.72 -22.89
CA ASP A 480 3.59 3.74 -24.26
C ASP A 480 4.92 4.49 -24.31
N ARG A 481 5.03 5.52 -23.50
CA ARG A 481 6.26 6.28 -23.25
C ARG A 481 6.21 6.89 -21.86
N VAL A 482 7.36 7.27 -21.33
CA VAL A 482 7.52 7.74 -19.96
C VAL A 482 8.35 9.01 -19.93
N ILE A 483 7.84 10.00 -19.23
CA ILE A 483 8.56 11.22 -18.88
C ILE A 483 9.14 11.03 -17.48
N ILE A 484 10.42 11.31 -17.32
CA ILE A 484 11.10 11.25 -16.03
C ILE A 484 11.31 12.65 -15.49
N MET A 485 10.88 12.90 -14.25
CA MET A 485 11.03 14.18 -13.58
C MET A 485 11.99 14.09 -12.39
N ARG A 486 12.75 15.17 -12.22
CA ARG A 486 13.64 15.35 -11.07
C ARG A 486 13.67 16.83 -10.66
N GLN A 487 13.44 17.12 -9.38
CA GLN A 487 13.51 18.49 -8.81
C GLN A 487 12.69 19.54 -9.57
N GLY A 488 11.56 19.11 -10.13
CA GLY A 488 10.64 20.00 -10.85
C GLY A 488 10.89 20.13 -12.34
N GLU A 489 11.88 19.45 -12.90
CA GLU A 489 12.25 19.50 -14.30
C GLU A 489 12.13 18.12 -14.96
N ILE A 490 11.92 18.08 -16.30
CA ILE A 490 11.98 16.85 -17.09
C ILE A 490 13.45 16.55 -17.36
N THR A 491 13.93 15.38 -16.96
CA THR A 491 15.30 14.91 -17.17
C THR A 491 15.42 13.95 -18.35
N GLY A 492 14.33 13.36 -18.81
CA GLY A 492 14.33 12.46 -19.95
C GLY A 492 12.94 12.01 -20.35
N GLU A 493 12.85 11.49 -21.57
CA GLU A 493 11.68 10.81 -22.11
C GLU A 493 12.13 9.48 -22.71
N LEU A 494 11.46 8.39 -22.34
CA LEU A 494 11.74 7.03 -22.82
C LEU A 494 10.53 6.49 -23.55
N LYS A 495 10.75 5.90 -24.73
CA LYS A 495 9.72 5.18 -25.51
C LYS A 495 9.60 3.75 -25.03
N GLN A 496 8.52 3.07 -25.36
CA GLN A 496 8.19 1.72 -24.87
C GLN A 496 9.36 0.71 -25.00
N HIS A 497 10.11 0.74 -26.09
CA HIS A 497 11.24 -0.17 -26.32
C HIS A 497 12.49 0.17 -25.49
N GLU A 498 12.55 1.36 -24.90
CA GLU A 498 13.63 1.85 -24.03
C GLU A 498 13.29 1.69 -22.54
N LEU A 499 12.03 1.31 -22.23
CA LEU A 499 11.55 1.19 -20.86
C LEU A 499 12.22 -0.01 -20.18
N ALA A 500 13.19 0.28 -19.34
CA ALA A 500 13.84 -0.65 -18.44
C ALA A 500 14.10 0.06 -17.11
N GLU A 501 14.07 -0.71 -16.02
CA GLU A 501 14.26 -0.17 -14.67
C GLU A 501 15.56 0.63 -14.54
N GLN A 502 16.65 0.12 -15.13
CA GLN A 502 17.96 0.80 -15.15
C GLN A 502 17.90 2.17 -15.81
N ASN A 503 17.20 2.29 -16.95
CA ASN A 503 17.07 3.55 -17.66
C ASN A 503 16.24 4.56 -16.85
N LEU A 504 15.13 4.13 -16.26
CA LEU A 504 14.29 4.98 -15.40
C LEU A 504 15.08 5.52 -14.21
N ILE A 505 15.86 4.67 -13.53
CA ILE A 505 16.70 5.05 -12.38
C ILE A 505 17.77 6.04 -12.82
N LYS A 506 18.44 5.77 -13.93
CA LYS A 506 19.49 6.64 -14.47
C LYS A 506 19.01 8.10 -14.60
N TYR A 507 17.89 8.32 -15.29
CA TYR A 507 17.32 9.66 -15.46
C TYR A 507 16.75 10.24 -14.16
N ALA A 508 16.14 9.44 -13.31
CA ALA A 508 15.60 9.88 -12.03
C ALA A 508 16.70 10.32 -11.05
N MET A 509 17.89 9.71 -11.11
CA MET A 509 19.04 10.09 -10.30
C MET A 509 19.93 11.16 -10.97
N GLY A 510 19.78 11.39 -12.28
CA GLY A 510 20.60 12.34 -13.04
C GLY A 510 22.04 11.87 -13.17
N VAL A 511 22.23 10.56 -13.32
CA VAL A 511 23.55 9.96 -13.62
C VAL A 511 23.64 9.82 -15.15
N GLU A 512 24.65 10.42 -15.77
CA GLU A 512 24.93 10.32 -17.22
C GLU A 512 25.40 8.91 -17.65
#